data_5833592de6de61c97f16d618b8bbe321
#
_entry.id   5833592de6de61c97f16d618b8bbe321
#
_cell.length_a   1.000
_cell.length_b   1.000
_cell.length_c   1.000
_cell.angle_alpha   90.00
_cell.angle_beta   90.00
_cell.angle_gamma   90.00
#
_symmetry.space_group_name_H-M   'P 1'
#
loop_
_entity.id
_entity.type
_entity.pdbx_description
1 polymer ?
#
loop_
_entity_poly.entity_id
_entity_poly.type
_entity_poly.pdbx_seq_one_letter_code
_entity_poly.pdbx_strand_id
1 'polypeptide(L)'
;MYGQVQTPPGASKERTWAALDQAQQYFTEKEKDTVDGVLTVNGFNFAGTGQNSGLLFIKLKDWDQRKKAAQQMPALLARANKYFSSVKEANIIAVPPPAVLELGNTAGFDLMLQNRGGLPRDAFLAARNQLLGEAAKDPRLTGVRPNGVEDAPQFKLDIDREKASALGVSIADINQTLQTGWASTYVNDFLDRGRIKRVYVQGDPASRMQPEDLNRWYVRNSQGGMVPFSAFGHGEWTYGPQKLTRFNGVPAFQIQGTQAPGHSTGEAMAAMEEIVSKLPAGVGLEWNGLSYEEKKSGSQAPLLYALSLAIVFLCLAALYESWSIPITVLLVVPLGVVGAVVATLGRGLTKDAYFQVGLLVTIGLAAKNAILIVEFAKEAYDHGTDAVEAVVHAARQRLRPILMTSLAFMSGVFPLALASGAGSGAQHAVGTGVIGGMLASTFLAVFFVPVFFVVVMRLFKVKPVTMKVDETPADTPYAGVA
;
A
#
# COMPACT_ATOMS: atom_id res chain seq x y z
N MET A 1 4.54 -13.71 6.36
CA MET A 1 3.08 -13.72 6.54
C MET A 1 2.79 -13.45 8.01
N TYR A 2 1.68 -12.82 8.34
CA TYR A 2 1.28 -12.54 9.72
C TYR A 2 0.03 -13.32 10.10
N GLY A 3 -0.06 -13.74 11.36
CA GLY A 3 -1.28 -14.26 11.95
C GLY A 3 -1.69 -13.40 13.14
N GLN A 4 -2.89 -12.84 13.10
CA GLN A 4 -3.45 -12.08 14.22
C GLN A 4 -4.38 -12.98 15.01
N VAL A 5 -4.21 -12.98 16.33
CA VAL A 5 -5.04 -13.72 17.27
C VAL A 5 -5.70 -12.74 18.22
N GLN A 6 -7.01 -12.84 18.34
CA GLN A 6 -7.81 -12.04 19.26
C GLN A 6 -8.74 -12.98 20.04
N THR A 7 -8.47 -13.16 21.32
CA THR A 7 -9.37 -13.86 22.23
C THR A 7 -10.43 -12.93 22.79
N PRO A 8 -11.53 -13.44 23.37
CA PRO A 8 -12.58 -12.61 23.96
C PRO A 8 -12.03 -11.61 24.97
N PRO A 9 -12.72 -10.47 25.17
CA PRO A 9 -12.40 -9.53 26.24
C PRO A 9 -12.34 -10.24 27.61
N GLY A 10 -11.36 -9.90 28.44
CA GLY A 10 -11.16 -10.54 29.74
C GLY A 10 -10.47 -11.91 29.70
N ALA A 11 -10.11 -12.40 28.52
CA ALA A 11 -9.30 -13.63 28.43
C ALA A 11 -7.94 -13.45 29.08
N SER A 12 -7.52 -14.45 29.85
CA SER A 12 -6.20 -14.45 30.45
C SER A 12 -5.08 -14.67 29.42
N LYS A 13 -3.86 -14.35 29.83
CA LYS A 13 -2.66 -14.56 29.00
C LYS A 13 -2.51 -16.03 28.60
N GLU A 14 -2.83 -16.97 29.51
CA GLU A 14 -2.73 -18.41 29.27
C GLU A 14 -3.73 -18.88 28.23
N ARG A 15 -4.95 -18.36 28.24
CA ARG A 15 -5.97 -18.66 27.25
C ARG A 15 -5.57 -18.13 25.86
N THR A 16 -5.00 -16.95 25.80
CA THR A 16 -4.47 -16.37 24.55
C THR A 16 -3.27 -17.18 24.06
N TRP A 17 -2.43 -17.64 24.98
CA TRP A 17 -1.29 -18.49 24.63
C TRP A 17 -1.74 -19.83 24.04
N ALA A 18 -2.77 -20.46 24.60
CA ALA A 18 -3.31 -21.72 24.06
C ALA A 18 -3.81 -21.54 22.61
N ALA A 19 -4.47 -20.39 22.31
CA ALA A 19 -4.90 -20.07 20.94
C ALA A 19 -3.71 -19.80 20.00
N LEU A 20 -2.66 -19.15 20.50
CA LEU A 20 -1.42 -18.93 19.75
C LEU A 20 -0.70 -20.27 19.45
N ASP A 21 -0.63 -21.16 20.45
CA ASP A 21 -0.01 -22.48 20.31
C ASP A 21 -0.77 -23.33 19.27
N GLN A 22 -2.09 -23.34 19.31
CA GLN A 22 -2.92 -24.00 18.31
C GLN A 22 -2.65 -23.45 16.88
N ALA A 23 -2.52 -22.14 16.75
CA ALA A 23 -2.20 -21.52 15.46
C ALA A 23 -0.77 -21.87 15.02
N GLN A 24 0.20 -21.88 15.93
CA GLN A 24 1.58 -22.28 15.65
C GLN A 24 1.65 -23.73 15.21
N GLN A 25 1.01 -24.66 15.91
CA GLN A 25 0.95 -26.08 15.56
C GLN A 25 0.36 -26.29 14.16
N TYR A 26 -0.70 -25.55 13.81
CA TYR A 26 -1.25 -25.62 12.45
C TYR A 26 -0.18 -25.35 11.39
N PHE A 27 0.60 -24.29 11.54
CA PHE A 27 1.61 -23.91 10.56
C PHE A 27 2.83 -24.85 10.57
N THR A 28 3.25 -25.31 11.73
CA THR A 28 4.45 -26.17 11.87
C THR A 28 4.19 -27.62 11.50
N GLU A 29 2.97 -28.12 11.70
CA GLU A 29 2.62 -29.52 11.44
C GLU A 29 1.89 -29.72 10.11
N LYS A 30 0.80 -28.96 9.86
CA LYS A 30 -0.02 -29.13 8.67
C LYS A 30 0.54 -28.44 7.44
N GLU A 31 1.30 -27.36 7.61
CA GLU A 31 1.91 -26.58 6.53
C GLU A 31 3.44 -26.68 6.51
N LYS A 32 4.00 -27.75 7.12
CA LYS A 32 5.45 -28.01 7.24
C LYS A 32 6.20 -27.98 5.90
N ASP A 33 5.52 -28.30 4.80
CA ASP A 33 6.10 -28.28 3.46
C ASP A 33 6.27 -26.87 2.91
N THR A 34 5.57 -25.88 3.49
CA THR A 34 5.53 -24.51 3.01
C THR A 34 6.15 -23.53 4.02
N VAL A 35 6.02 -23.82 5.31
CA VAL A 35 6.47 -22.98 6.43
C VAL A 35 7.85 -23.44 6.93
N ASP A 36 8.75 -22.48 7.15
CA ASP A 36 10.09 -22.70 7.71
C ASP A 36 10.10 -22.54 9.24
N GLY A 37 9.38 -21.54 9.74
CA GLY A 37 9.31 -21.27 11.16
C GLY A 37 8.19 -20.30 11.54
N VAL A 38 7.83 -20.28 12.81
CA VAL A 38 6.82 -19.40 13.37
C VAL A 38 7.35 -18.77 14.65
N LEU A 39 7.29 -17.44 14.73
CA LEU A 39 7.51 -16.67 15.96
C LEU A 39 6.17 -16.18 16.47
N THR A 40 5.86 -16.45 17.73
CA THR A 40 4.63 -16.01 18.40
C THR A 40 4.92 -14.91 19.40
N VAL A 41 4.07 -13.89 19.42
CA VAL A 41 4.11 -12.77 20.37
C VAL A 41 2.76 -12.72 21.10
N ASN A 42 2.78 -12.85 22.42
CA ASN A 42 1.58 -12.72 23.25
C ASN A 42 1.52 -11.31 23.87
N GLY A 43 0.35 -10.72 23.91
CA GLY A 43 0.10 -9.40 24.48
C GLY A 43 0.04 -8.26 23.45
N PHE A 44 0.20 -8.55 22.17
CA PHE A 44 0.18 -7.56 21.09
C PHE A 44 -0.36 -8.13 19.78
N ASN A 45 -1.15 -7.35 19.08
CA ASN A 45 -1.46 -7.52 17.65
C ASN A 45 -1.62 -6.13 16.99
N PHE A 46 -1.92 -6.08 15.68
CA PHE A 46 -2.04 -4.79 14.96
C PHE A 46 -3.28 -3.97 15.35
N ALA A 47 -4.28 -4.58 16.00
CA ALA A 47 -5.44 -3.86 16.53
C ALA A 47 -5.13 -3.18 17.87
N GLY A 48 -4.18 -3.72 18.67
CA GLY A 48 -3.80 -3.16 19.95
C GLY A 48 -2.94 -4.05 20.82
N THR A 49 -2.74 -3.61 22.05
CA THR A 49 -2.03 -4.34 23.13
C THR A 49 -3.04 -4.81 24.19
N GLY A 50 -2.85 -6.01 24.71
CA GLY A 50 -3.70 -6.57 25.75
C GLY A 50 -3.44 -8.06 25.96
N GLN A 51 -3.81 -8.59 27.12
CA GLN A 51 -3.64 -10.02 27.44
C GLN A 51 -4.39 -10.93 26.46
N ASN A 52 -5.42 -10.41 25.81
CA ASN A 52 -6.27 -11.09 24.83
C ASN A 52 -5.81 -10.90 23.38
N SER A 53 -4.62 -10.37 23.17
CA SER A 53 -4.06 -10.08 21.83
C SER A 53 -2.81 -10.91 21.56
N GLY A 54 -2.67 -11.45 20.36
CA GLY A 54 -1.51 -12.22 19.94
C GLY A 54 -1.18 -12.01 18.47
N LEU A 55 0.10 -12.16 18.13
CA LEU A 55 0.63 -12.04 16.78
C LEU A 55 1.57 -13.20 16.45
N LEU A 56 1.44 -13.71 15.23
CA LEU A 56 2.37 -14.69 14.68
C LEU A 56 3.12 -14.09 13.50
N PHE A 57 4.43 -14.28 13.47
CA PHE A 57 5.28 -14.06 12.32
C PHE A 57 5.60 -15.42 11.70
N ILE A 58 5.04 -15.68 10.51
CA ILE A 58 5.18 -16.97 9.83
C ILE A 58 6.20 -16.79 8.71
N LYS A 59 7.38 -17.42 8.87
CA LYS A 59 8.42 -17.48 7.87
C LYS A 59 8.13 -18.64 6.93
N LEU A 60 8.02 -18.33 5.64
CA LEU A 60 7.86 -19.35 4.60
C LEU A 60 9.24 -19.85 4.16
N LYS A 61 9.30 -21.09 3.67
CA LYS A 61 10.49 -21.63 3.00
C LYS A 61 10.87 -20.79 1.80
N ASP A 62 12.09 -20.92 1.32
CA ASP A 62 12.57 -20.20 0.15
C ASP A 62 11.74 -20.51 -1.10
N TRP A 63 11.70 -19.58 -2.03
CA TRP A 63 10.89 -19.67 -3.24
C TRP A 63 11.21 -20.90 -4.08
N ASP A 64 12.48 -21.33 -4.09
CA ASP A 64 12.93 -22.50 -4.82
C ASP A 64 12.41 -23.82 -4.24
N GLN A 65 12.06 -23.84 -2.97
CA GLN A 65 11.50 -25.00 -2.28
C GLN A 65 9.98 -25.10 -2.35
N ARG A 66 9.27 -24.04 -2.78
CA ARG A 66 7.80 -23.97 -2.86
C ARG A 66 7.32 -23.48 -4.24
N LYS A 67 7.62 -24.29 -5.25
CA LYS A 67 7.26 -23.98 -6.66
C LYS A 67 5.82 -24.31 -7.02
N LYS A 68 5.16 -25.21 -6.29
CA LYS A 68 3.78 -25.64 -6.58
C LYS A 68 2.79 -24.51 -6.24
N ALA A 69 1.74 -24.33 -7.05
CA ALA A 69 0.70 -23.32 -6.83
C ALA A 69 0.06 -23.45 -5.43
N ALA A 70 -0.15 -24.67 -4.94
CA ALA A 70 -0.67 -24.95 -3.61
C ALA A 70 0.26 -24.48 -2.46
N GLN A 71 1.55 -24.28 -2.72
CA GLN A 71 2.54 -23.79 -1.75
C GLN A 71 2.74 -22.28 -1.81
N GLN A 72 2.06 -21.58 -2.72
CA GLN A 72 2.13 -20.13 -2.80
C GLN A 72 1.27 -19.48 -1.72
N MET A 73 1.63 -18.24 -1.35
CA MET A 73 1.01 -17.51 -0.24
C MET A 73 -0.53 -17.43 -0.36
N PRO A 74 -1.15 -17.13 -1.51
CA PRO A 74 -2.62 -17.06 -1.59
C PRO A 74 -3.32 -18.36 -1.23
N ALA A 75 -2.79 -19.51 -1.70
CA ALA A 75 -3.35 -20.81 -1.39
C ALA A 75 -3.17 -21.18 0.09
N LEU A 76 -2.02 -20.86 0.68
CA LEU A 76 -1.75 -21.05 2.10
C LEU A 76 -2.69 -20.21 2.97
N LEU A 77 -2.88 -18.91 2.63
CA LEU A 77 -3.80 -18.03 3.34
C LEU A 77 -5.24 -18.55 3.31
N ALA A 78 -5.71 -19.02 2.13
CA ALA A 78 -7.05 -19.57 1.98
C ALA A 78 -7.26 -20.79 2.90
N ARG A 79 -6.30 -21.75 2.92
CA ARG A 79 -6.36 -22.93 3.80
C ARG A 79 -6.29 -22.56 5.27
N ALA A 80 -5.36 -21.68 5.65
CA ALA A 80 -5.18 -21.22 7.01
C ALA A 80 -6.45 -20.53 7.55
N ASN A 81 -7.00 -19.56 6.80
CA ASN A 81 -8.20 -18.86 7.22
C ASN A 81 -9.44 -19.77 7.26
N LYS A 82 -9.54 -20.74 6.36
CA LYS A 82 -10.58 -21.78 6.41
C LYS A 82 -10.47 -22.65 7.66
N TYR A 83 -9.25 -23.03 8.06
CA TYR A 83 -9.05 -23.77 9.30
C TYR A 83 -9.37 -22.91 10.52
N PHE A 84 -8.88 -21.69 10.56
CA PHE A 84 -9.07 -20.80 11.71
C PHE A 84 -10.52 -20.34 11.89
N SER A 85 -11.33 -20.29 10.83
CA SER A 85 -12.77 -20.01 10.96
C SER A 85 -13.54 -21.05 11.78
N SER A 86 -12.99 -22.24 11.96
CA SER A 86 -13.57 -23.28 12.82
C SER A 86 -13.17 -23.15 14.30
N VAL A 87 -12.17 -22.33 14.63
CA VAL A 87 -11.71 -22.10 16.00
C VAL A 87 -12.67 -21.16 16.70
N LYS A 88 -13.32 -21.65 17.76
CA LYS A 88 -14.33 -20.88 18.51
C LYS A 88 -13.73 -20.05 19.66
N GLU A 89 -12.56 -20.42 20.14
CA GLU A 89 -11.92 -19.82 21.31
C GLU A 89 -11.27 -18.47 21.03
N ALA A 90 -10.94 -18.21 19.77
CA ALA A 90 -10.29 -16.96 19.33
C ALA A 90 -10.65 -16.63 17.89
N ASN A 91 -10.64 -15.36 17.57
CA ASN A 91 -10.64 -14.89 16.18
C ASN A 91 -9.19 -14.91 15.69
N ILE A 92 -8.88 -15.84 14.77
CA ILE A 92 -7.54 -16.00 14.21
C ILE A 92 -7.62 -15.70 12.71
N ILE A 93 -6.82 -14.74 12.25
CA ILE A 93 -6.79 -14.31 10.84
C ILE A 93 -5.34 -14.30 10.35
N ALA A 94 -5.08 -15.05 9.28
CA ALA A 94 -3.83 -14.99 8.56
C ALA A 94 -3.91 -13.93 7.43
N VAL A 95 -2.91 -13.06 7.37
CA VAL A 95 -2.85 -11.94 6.41
C VAL A 95 -1.48 -11.85 5.73
N PRO A 96 -1.42 -11.44 4.45
CA PRO A 96 -0.15 -11.18 3.79
C PRO A 96 0.48 -9.89 4.33
N PRO A 97 1.83 -9.78 4.31
CA PRO A 97 2.47 -8.51 4.60
C PRO A 97 2.16 -7.48 3.51
N PRO A 98 2.21 -6.19 3.82
CA PRO A 98 2.09 -5.15 2.80
C PRO A 98 3.30 -5.18 1.86
N ALA A 99 3.15 -4.61 0.66
CA ALA A 99 4.24 -4.50 -0.30
C ALA A 99 5.40 -3.62 0.22
N VAL A 100 5.08 -2.60 1.01
CA VAL A 100 6.02 -1.71 1.70
C VAL A 100 5.68 -1.74 3.18
N LEU A 101 6.60 -2.29 3.99
CA LEU A 101 6.37 -2.54 5.42
C LEU A 101 6.14 -1.25 6.23
N GLU A 102 6.73 -0.15 5.80
CA GLU A 102 6.63 1.15 6.47
C GLU A 102 5.27 1.83 6.24
N LEU A 103 4.52 1.41 5.22
CA LEU A 103 3.25 2.02 4.81
C LEU A 103 2.00 1.25 5.27
N GLY A 104 2.14 0.21 6.06
CA GLY A 104 0.98 -0.54 6.57
C GLY A 104 1.31 -1.85 7.25
N ASN A 105 0.28 -2.51 7.76
CA ASN A 105 0.41 -3.78 8.49
C ASN A 105 -0.08 -4.99 7.67
N THR A 106 -0.87 -4.75 6.63
CA THR A 106 -1.41 -5.80 5.75
C THR A 106 -1.46 -5.32 4.30
N ALA A 107 -1.43 -6.24 3.34
CA ALA A 107 -1.70 -5.92 1.94
C ALA A 107 -3.19 -5.58 1.73
N GLY A 108 -3.49 -4.89 0.63
CA GLY A 108 -4.82 -4.41 0.29
C GLY A 108 -5.01 -2.95 0.62
N PHE A 109 -6.25 -2.54 0.89
CA PHE A 109 -6.56 -1.16 1.24
C PHE A 109 -6.73 -0.96 2.75
N ASP A 110 -6.44 0.26 3.19
CA ASP A 110 -6.59 0.72 4.57
C ASP A 110 -7.38 2.03 4.59
N LEU A 111 -8.57 1.98 5.17
CA LEU A 111 -9.56 3.06 5.20
C LEU A 111 -9.81 3.48 6.65
N MET A 112 -9.78 4.78 6.92
CA MET A 112 -10.25 5.41 8.13
C MET A 112 -11.67 5.95 7.92
N LEU A 113 -12.68 5.24 8.44
CA LEU A 113 -14.06 5.72 8.48
C LEU A 113 -14.17 6.74 9.60
N GLN A 114 -14.51 7.99 9.28
CA GLN A 114 -14.48 9.12 10.20
C GLN A 114 -15.87 9.62 10.56
N ASN A 115 -16.07 9.96 11.84
CA ASN A 115 -17.23 10.68 12.31
C ASN A 115 -17.00 12.19 12.27
N ARG A 116 -17.21 12.80 11.11
CA ARG A 116 -17.02 14.25 10.88
C ARG A 116 -18.21 15.09 11.34
N GLY A 117 -19.39 14.48 11.41
CA GLY A 117 -20.64 15.16 11.78
C GLY A 117 -20.98 15.10 13.27
N GLY A 118 -20.11 14.52 14.13
CA GLY A 118 -20.38 14.41 15.55
C GLY A 118 -21.54 13.46 15.90
N LEU A 119 -21.77 12.43 15.09
CA LEU A 119 -22.81 11.44 15.36
C LEU A 119 -22.58 10.77 16.72
N PRO A 120 -23.66 10.43 17.45
CA PRO A 120 -23.57 9.57 18.61
C PRO A 120 -22.86 8.25 18.28
N ARG A 121 -22.15 7.66 19.27
CA ARG A 121 -21.36 6.46 19.06
C ARG A 121 -22.17 5.32 18.43
N ASP A 122 -23.39 5.07 18.92
CA ASP A 122 -24.23 3.97 18.43
C ASP A 122 -24.61 4.17 16.96
N ALA A 123 -24.93 5.40 16.57
CA ALA A 123 -25.21 5.75 15.17
C ALA A 123 -23.96 5.57 14.29
N PHE A 124 -22.78 5.91 14.81
CA PHE A 124 -21.52 5.72 14.07
C PHE A 124 -21.14 4.23 13.96
N LEU A 125 -21.38 3.42 15.02
CA LEU A 125 -21.25 1.96 14.97
C LEU A 125 -22.22 1.34 13.96
N ALA A 126 -23.47 1.80 13.93
CA ALA A 126 -24.46 1.35 12.96
C ALA A 126 -24.01 1.65 11.52
N ALA A 127 -23.46 2.85 11.26
CA ALA A 127 -22.90 3.23 9.97
C ALA A 127 -21.70 2.34 9.58
N ARG A 128 -20.80 2.02 10.52
CA ARG A 128 -19.71 1.06 10.29
C ARG A 128 -20.24 -0.32 9.89
N ASN A 129 -21.23 -0.82 10.62
CA ASN A 129 -21.81 -2.14 10.36
C ASN A 129 -22.56 -2.17 9.01
N GLN A 130 -23.24 -1.08 8.66
CA GLN A 130 -23.84 -0.91 7.33
C GLN A 130 -22.78 -0.98 6.23
N LEU A 131 -21.65 -0.24 6.39
CA LEU A 131 -20.53 -0.30 5.46
C LEU A 131 -20.02 -1.74 5.28
N LEU A 132 -19.81 -2.47 6.37
CA LEU A 132 -19.32 -3.86 6.32
C LEU A 132 -20.33 -4.79 5.63
N GLY A 133 -21.62 -4.57 5.88
CA GLY A 133 -22.71 -5.33 5.23
C GLY A 133 -22.80 -5.08 3.72
N GLU A 134 -22.64 -3.84 3.28
CA GLU A 134 -22.62 -3.51 1.84
C GLU A 134 -21.31 -3.99 1.18
N ALA A 135 -20.17 -3.84 1.86
CA ALA A 135 -18.89 -4.34 1.35
C ALA A 135 -18.86 -5.86 1.17
N ALA A 136 -19.56 -6.61 2.02
CA ALA A 136 -19.67 -8.07 1.89
C ALA A 136 -20.47 -8.52 0.65
N LYS A 137 -21.31 -7.65 0.08
CA LYS A 137 -22.11 -7.92 -1.11
C LYS A 137 -21.42 -7.48 -2.42
N ASP A 138 -20.41 -6.64 -2.33
CA ASP A 138 -19.72 -6.09 -3.50
C ASP A 138 -18.71 -7.10 -4.06
N PRO A 139 -18.86 -7.55 -5.32
CA PRO A 139 -17.98 -8.56 -5.92
C PRO A 139 -16.53 -8.06 -6.13
N ARG A 140 -16.28 -6.77 -6.07
CA ARG A 140 -14.95 -6.16 -6.19
C ARG A 140 -14.13 -6.29 -4.92
N LEU A 141 -14.77 -6.60 -3.78
CA LEU A 141 -14.19 -6.57 -2.43
C LEU A 141 -14.10 -7.97 -1.83
N THR A 142 -13.06 -8.20 -1.03
CA THR A 142 -12.92 -9.41 -0.23
C THR A 142 -12.21 -9.13 1.10
N GLY A 143 -12.59 -9.87 2.16
CA GLY A 143 -11.94 -9.78 3.46
C GLY A 143 -12.06 -8.42 4.14
N VAL A 144 -13.12 -7.65 3.85
CA VAL A 144 -13.37 -6.35 4.47
C VAL A 144 -13.74 -6.55 5.93
N ARG A 145 -12.98 -5.94 6.82
CA ARG A 145 -13.14 -6.09 8.27
C ARG A 145 -12.67 -4.85 9.03
N PRO A 146 -13.17 -4.62 10.23
CA PRO A 146 -12.57 -3.62 11.12
C PRO A 146 -11.19 -4.12 11.60
N ASN A 147 -10.25 -3.18 11.74
CA ASN A 147 -8.96 -3.41 12.38
C ASN A 147 -8.92 -2.63 13.70
N GLY A 148 -9.54 -3.19 14.71
CA GLY A 148 -9.68 -2.56 16.02
C GLY A 148 -10.22 -3.57 17.03
N VAL A 149 -10.33 -3.12 18.27
CA VAL A 149 -10.91 -3.90 19.36
C VAL A 149 -12.38 -3.54 19.44
N GLU A 150 -13.25 -4.53 19.42
CA GLU A 150 -14.70 -4.34 19.56
C GLU A 150 -15.07 -3.89 20.97
N ASP A 151 -16.26 -3.30 21.09
CA ASP A 151 -16.84 -2.96 22.37
C ASP A 151 -17.00 -4.22 23.23
N ALA A 152 -16.86 -4.06 24.53
CA ALA A 152 -16.88 -5.18 25.48
C ALA A 152 -17.67 -4.85 26.74
N PRO A 153 -18.13 -5.87 27.47
CA PRO A 153 -18.60 -5.69 28.83
C PRO A 153 -17.51 -5.05 29.69
N GLN A 154 -17.87 -4.02 30.40
CA GLN A 154 -17.01 -3.27 31.31
C GLN A 154 -17.70 -3.14 32.67
N PHE A 155 -16.93 -3.29 33.73
CA PHE A 155 -17.43 -3.00 35.07
C PHE A 155 -17.12 -1.55 35.40
N LYS A 156 -18.15 -0.70 35.39
CA LYS A 156 -18.04 0.73 35.71
C LYS A 156 -18.20 0.90 37.23
N LEU A 157 -17.17 1.43 37.87
CA LEU A 157 -17.23 1.84 39.25
C LEU A 157 -17.60 3.30 39.34
N ASP A 158 -18.73 3.59 39.93
CA ASP A 158 -19.17 4.94 40.23
C ASP A 158 -18.83 5.29 41.70
N ILE A 159 -18.16 6.42 41.89
CA ILE A 159 -17.66 6.85 43.20
C ILE A 159 -18.44 8.09 43.62
N ASP A 160 -19.21 7.94 44.74
CA ASP A 160 -19.85 9.05 45.38
C ASP A 160 -18.83 9.94 46.08
N ARG A 161 -18.45 11.01 45.42
CA ARG A 161 -17.40 11.94 45.88
C ARG A 161 -17.76 12.67 47.17
N GLU A 162 -19.05 12.94 47.39
CA GLU A 162 -19.54 13.62 48.61
C GLU A 162 -19.38 12.67 49.80
N LYS A 163 -19.82 11.43 49.69
CA LYS A 163 -19.64 10.41 50.75
C LYS A 163 -18.14 10.11 51.01
N ALA A 164 -17.32 9.99 49.94
CA ALA A 164 -15.89 9.78 50.12
C ALA A 164 -15.27 10.94 50.89
N SER A 165 -15.60 12.18 50.56
CA SER A 165 -15.13 13.37 51.29
C SER A 165 -15.60 13.41 52.73
N ALA A 166 -16.87 13.12 52.97
CA ALA A 166 -17.41 13.05 54.34
C ALA A 166 -16.75 12.00 55.21
N LEU A 167 -16.30 10.88 54.62
CA LEU A 167 -15.52 9.82 55.26
C LEU A 167 -14.03 10.13 55.40
N GLY A 168 -13.59 11.31 54.92
CA GLY A 168 -12.20 11.74 54.95
C GLY A 168 -11.29 10.99 53.95
N VAL A 169 -11.87 10.40 52.89
CA VAL A 169 -11.13 9.66 51.85
C VAL A 169 -10.91 10.55 50.68
N SER A 170 -9.65 10.71 50.22
CA SER A 170 -9.31 11.48 49.03
C SER A 170 -9.55 10.67 47.75
N ILE A 171 -9.94 11.34 46.66
CA ILE A 171 -10.05 10.71 45.34
C ILE A 171 -8.68 10.17 44.84
N ALA A 172 -7.57 10.83 45.23
CA ALA A 172 -6.24 10.39 44.91
C ALA A 172 -5.93 9.01 45.54
N ASP A 173 -6.26 8.83 46.82
CA ASP A 173 -6.05 7.55 47.53
C ASP A 173 -6.94 6.43 46.99
N ILE A 174 -8.18 6.75 46.63
CA ILE A 174 -9.10 5.84 45.92
C ILE A 174 -8.46 5.36 44.62
N ASN A 175 -8.06 6.28 43.77
CA ASN A 175 -7.46 5.97 42.47
C ASN A 175 -6.15 5.16 42.63
N GLN A 176 -5.30 5.55 43.59
CA GLN A 176 -4.05 4.82 43.86
C GLN A 176 -4.30 3.38 44.35
N THR A 177 -5.30 3.20 45.18
CA THR A 177 -5.68 1.85 45.68
C THR A 177 -6.23 0.99 44.54
N LEU A 178 -7.11 1.55 43.70
CA LEU A 178 -7.65 0.83 42.54
C LEU A 178 -6.54 0.52 41.52
N GLN A 179 -5.64 1.46 41.26
CA GLN A 179 -4.52 1.23 40.34
C GLN A 179 -3.63 0.11 40.87
N THR A 180 -3.24 0.15 42.15
CA THR A 180 -2.38 -0.89 42.72
C THR A 180 -3.08 -2.23 42.80
N GLY A 181 -4.34 -2.26 43.20
CA GLY A 181 -5.11 -3.49 43.36
C GLY A 181 -5.41 -4.19 42.04
N TRP A 182 -5.97 -3.47 41.08
CA TRP A 182 -6.47 -4.04 39.84
C TRP A 182 -5.54 -3.84 38.63
N ALA A 183 -4.94 -2.65 38.47
CA ALA A 183 -4.17 -2.31 37.27
C ALA A 183 -2.66 -2.56 37.39
N SER A 184 -2.15 -2.75 38.59
CA SER A 184 -0.74 -2.79 38.98
C SER A 184 -0.07 -1.41 39.04
N THR A 185 0.88 -1.30 39.94
CA THR A 185 1.76 -0.13 40.11
C THR A 185 3.19 -0.52 39.85
N TYR A 186 3.86 0.16 38.95
CA TYR A 186 5.30 0.06 38.75
C TYR A 186 6.02 0.67 39.96
N VAL A 187 6.98 -0.06 40.52
CA VAL A 187 7.73 0.36 41.71
C VAL A 187 9.16 0.75 41.31
N ASN A 188 9.87 -0.16 40.64
CA ASN A 188 11.28 0.04 40.31
C ASN A 188 11.76 -1.02 39.30
N ASP A 189 12.98 -0.85 38.80
CA ASP A 189 13.68 -1.81 37.95
C ASP A 189 14.78 -2.51 38.75
N PHE A 190 15.11 -3.74 38.35
CA PHE A 190 16.31 -4.45 38.83
C PHE A 190 17.01 -5.17 37.68
N LEU A 191 18.32 -5.38 37.84
CA LEU A 191 19.14 -6.07 36.86
C LEU A 191 19.20 -7.57 37.19
N ASP A 192 18.73 -8.41 36.25
CA ASP A 192 18.84 -9.85 36.36
C ASP A 192 19.48 -10.41 35.09
N ARG A 193 20.62 -11.06 35.22
CA ARG A 193 21.39 -11.73 34.15
C ARG A 193 21.63 -10.80 32.93
N GLY A 194 22.00 -9.55 33.21
CA GLY A 194 22.27 -8.53 32.17
C GLY A 194 21.03 -7.93 31.51
N ARG A 195 19.82 -8.23 32.02
CA ARG A 195 18.56 -7.64 31.53
C ARG A 195 17.88 -6.85 32.62
N ILE A 196 17.38 -5.68 32.25
CA ILE A 196 16.55 -4.84 33.12
C ILE A 196 15.16 -5.46 33.20
N LYS A 197 14.71 -5.79 34.40
CA LYS A 197 13.38 -6.30 34.73
C LYS A 197 12.64 -5.30 35.61
N ARG A 198 11.35 -5.12 35.31
CA ARG A 198 10.48 -4.21 36.04
C ARG A 198 9.77 -4.90 37.17
N VAL A 199 9.68 -4.24 38.32
CA VAL A 199 8.89 -4.71 39.48
C VAL A 199 7.54 -4.03 39.47
N TYR A 200 6.50 -4.82 39.52
CA TYR A 200 5.11 -4.37 39.66
C TYR A 200 4.49 -4.95 40.90
N VAL A 201 3.69 -4.12 41.60
CA VAL A 201 2.84 -4.56 42.70
C VAL A 201 1.40 -4.58 42.24
N GLN A 202 0.69 -5.68 42.49
CA GLN A 202 -0.70 -5.86 42.13
C GLN A 202 -1.40 -6.75 43.17
N GLY A 203 -2.71 -6.59 43.31
CA GLY A 203 -3.51 -7.52 44.14
C GLY A 203 -3.44 -8.94 43.59
N ASP A 204 -3.49 -9.92 44.53
CA ASP A 204 -3.56 -11.33 44.13
C ASP A 204 -4.82 -11.60 43.30
N PRO A 205 -4.79 -12.48 42.28
CA PRO A 205 -5.96 -12.79 41.44
C PRO A 205 -7.22 -13.15 42.27
N ALA A 206 -7.09 -13.89 43.34
CA ALA A 206 -8.21 -14.27 44.21
C ALA A 206 -8.94 -13.08 44.88
N SER A 207 -8.35 -11.87 44.84
CA SER A 207 -8.90 -10.65 45.44
C SER A 207 -9.34 -9.59 44.44
N ARG A 208 -9.30 -9.88 43.10
CA ARG A 208 -9.59 -8.90 42.06
C ARG A 208 -10.26 -9.47 40.80
N MET A 209 -10.68 -10.74 40.82
CA MET A 209 -11.23 -11.38 39.63
C MET A 209 -12.74 -11.18 39.46
N GLN A 210 -13.43 -10.87 40.54
CA GLN A 210 -14.89 -10.69 40.53
C GLN A 210 -15.26 -9.27 40.98
N PRO A 211 -16.41 -8.73 40.54
CA PRO A 211 -16.90 -7.42 40.97
C PRO A 211 -17.06 -7.33 42.49
N GLU A 212 -17.47 -8.41 43.11
CA GLU A 212 -17.70 -8.53 44.56
C GLU A 212 -16.40 -8.39 45.37
N ASP A 213 -15.24 -8.67 44.75
CA ASP A 213 -13.95 -8.50 45.42
C ASP A 213 -13.67 -7.05 45.78
N LEU A 214 -14.32 -6.10 45.12
CA LEU A 214 -14.23 -4.67 45.45
C LEU A 214 -14.60 -4.42 46.91
N ASN A 215 -15.55 -5.15 47.46
CA ASN A 215 -16.00 -5.02 48.85
C ASN A 215 -14.95 -5.45 49.89
N ARG A 216 -13.91 -6.13 49.47
CA ARG A 216 -12.79 -6.57 50.34
C ARG A 216 -11.65 -5.56 50.39
N TRP A 217 -11.70 -4.50 49.58
CA TRP A 217 -10.66 -3.49 49.53
C TRP A 217 -11.03 -2.28 50.38
N TYR A 218 -10.02 -1.66 50.94
CA TYR A 218 -10.15 -0.54 51.85
C TYR A 218 -9.22 0.59 51.43
N VAL A 219 -9.65 1.82 51.64
CA VAL A 219 -8.85 3.00 51.44
C VAL A 219 -8.61 3.66 52.82
N ARG A 220 -7.40 4.14 53.03
CA ARG A 220 -7.06 4.86 54.28
C ARG A 220 -7.62 6.29 54.17
N ASN A 221 -8.30 6.71 55.26
CA ASN A 221 -8.77 8.09 55.35
C ASN A 221 -7.74 9.01 56.01
N SER A 222 -8.02 10.31 56.06
CA SER A 222 -7.16 11.34 56.67
C SER A 222 -6.88 11.15 58.17
N GLN A 223 -7.71 10.37 58.86
CA GLN A 223 -7.56 10.07 60.29
C GLN A 223 -6.83 8.71 60.54
N GLY A 224 -6.37 8.05 59.47
CA GLY A 224 -5.69 6.74 59.55
C GLY A 224 -6.62 5.54 59.61
N GLY A 225 -7.94 5.74 59.60
CA GLY A 225 -8.94 4.67 59.56
C GLY A 225 -9.05 4.06 58.16
N MET A 226 -9.47 2.78 58.13
CA MET A 226 -9.68 2.03 56.87
C MET A 226 -11.17 2.03 56.51
N VAL A 227 -11.50 2.59 55.32
CA VAL A 227 -12.87 2.73 54.81
C VAL A 227 -13.07 1.75 53.66
N PRO A 228 -14.07 0.85 53.67
CA PRO A 228 -14.34 -0.08 52.60
C PRO A 228 -14.90 0.66 51.38
N PHE A 229 -14.60 0.17 50.13
CA PHE A 229 -15.12 0.73 48.89
C PHE A 229 -16.66 0.74 48.85
N SER A 230 -17.32 -0.23 49.46
CA SER A 230 -18.78 -0.30 49.54
C SER A 230 -19.44 0.88 50.25
N ALA A 231 -18.69 1.65 51.07
CA ALA A 231 -19.22 2.84 51.76
C ALA A 231 -19.44 4.03 50.82
N PHE A 232 -18.68 4.13 49.73
CA PHE A 232 -18.70 5.26 48.80
C PHE A 232 -18.68 4.88 47.32
N GLY A 233 -18.55 3.61 46.97
CA GLY A 233 -18.46 3.12 45.59
C GLY A 233 -19.63 2.17 45.28
N HIS A 234 -20.18 2.30 44.07
CA HIS A 234 -21.16 1.39 43.49
C HIS A 234 -20.67 0.94 42.09
N GLY A 235 -20.79 -0.33 41.82
CA GLY A 235 -20.37 -0.89 40.55
C GLY A 235 -21.52 -1.42 39.72
N GLU A 236 -21.52 -1.14 38.43
CA GLU A 236 -22.50 -1.65 37.47
C GLU A 236 -21.82 -2.19 36.21
N TRP A 237 -22.43 -3.20 35.59
CA TRP A 237 -22.01 -3.67 34.29
C TRP A 237 -22.53 -2.74 33.20
N THR A 238 -21.62 -2.31 32.34
CA THR A 238 -21.92 -1.53 31.14
C THR A 238 -21.28 -2.19 29.93
N TYR A 239 -21.61 -1.70 28.74
CA TYR A 239 -21.01 -2.14 27.49
C TYR A 239 -20.39 -0.93 26.78
N GLY A 240 -19.12 -1.02 26.41
CA GLY A 240 -18.46 0.14 25.85
C GLY A 240 -17.12 -0.14 25.17
N PRO A 241 -16.49 0.88 24.60
CA PRO A 241 -15.28 0.74 23.86
C PRO A 241 -14.08 0.45 24.76
N GLN A 242 -13.28 -0.53 24.39
CA GLN A 242 -11.99 -0.78 25.00
C GLN A 242 -10.92 0.23 24.53
N LYS A 243 -11.09 0.75 23.31
CA LYS A 243 -10.16 1.70 22.69
C LYS A 243 -10.95 2.71 21.84
N LEU A 244 -10.65 3.98 22.00
CA LEU A 244 -11.15 5.07 21.15
C LEU A 244 -10.03 5.49 20.22
N THR A 245 -10.26 5.39 18.92
CA THR A 245 -9.30 5.77 17.89
C THR A 245 -9.71 7.08 17.25
N ARG A 246 -8.74 7.96 17.05
CA ARG A 246 -8.88 9.18 16.25
C ARG A 246 -7.88 9.18 15.12
N PHE A 247 -8.28 9.69 13.98
CA PHE A 247 -7.41 9.91 12.85
C PHE A 247 -7.53 11.37 12.42
N ASN A 248 -6.41 12.09 12.36
CA ASN A 248 -6.37 13.55 12.14
C ASN A 248 -7.30 14.32 13.08
N GLY A 249 -7.35 13.93 14.37
CA GLY A 249 -8.18 14.57 15.39
C GLY A 249 -9.65 14.16 15.40
N VAL A 250 -10.14 13.43 14.37
CA VAL A 250 -11.54 13.02 14.23
C VAL A 250 -11.72 11.58 14.70
N PRO A 251 -12.80 11.25 15.46
CA PRO A 251 -13.10 9.87 15.82
C PRO A 251 -13.23 8.98 14.57
N ALA A 252 -12.55 7.82 14.57
CA ALA A 252 -12.48 6.97 13.38
C ALA A 252 -12.49 5.48 13.73
N PHE A 253 -12.98 4.66 12.78
CA PHE A 253 -12.77 3.22 12.73
C PHE A 253 -11.84 2.89 11.57
N GLN A 254 -10.82 2.08 11.83
CA GLN A 254 -9.95 1.54 10.78
C GLN A 254 -10.63 0.34 10.13
N ILE A 255 -10.77 0.36 8.83
CA ILE A 255 -11.34 -0.72 8.01
C ILE A 255 -10.27 -1.18 7.02
N GLN A 256 -10.01 -2.47 6.99
CA GLN A 256 -9.07 -3.09 6.09
C GLN A 256 -9.76 -4.13 5.21
N GLY A 257 -9.27 -4.27 3.99
CA GLY A 257 -9.76 -5.27 3.05
C GLY A 257 -8.83 -5.40 1.86
N THR A 258 -9.18 -6.30 0.95
CA THR A 258 -8.43 -6.50 -0.28
C THR A 258 -9.38 -6.53 -1.47
N GLN A 259 -8.84 -6.29 -2.65
CA GLN A 259 -9.56 -6.51 -3.90
C GLN A 259 -9.90 -8.00 -4.10
N ALA A 260 -11.04 -8.27 -4.69
CA ALA A 260 -11.40 -9.62 -5.14
C ALA A 260 -10.51 -10.06 -6.32
N PRO A 261 -10.32 -11.38 -6.55
CA PRO A 261 -9.56 -11.87 -7.68
C PRO A 261 -10.07 -11.29 -9.02
N GLY A 262 -9.16 -10.79 -9.84
CA GLY A 262 -9.47 -10.14 -11.12
C GLY A 262 -9.75 -8.65 -11.06
N HIS A 263 -9.79 -8.06 -9.88
CA HIS A 263 -9.95 -6.61 -9.67
C HIS A 263 -8.66 -5.96 -9.17
N SER A 264 -8.52 -4.66 -9.41
CA SER A 264 -7.39 -3.85 -8.93
C SER A 264 -7.67 -3.23 -7.55
N THR A 265 -6.60 -2.81 -6.84
CA THR A 265 -6.72 -2.05 -5.58
C THR A 265 -7.51 -0.76 -5.79
N GLY A 266 -7.28 -0.07 -6.92
CA GLY A 266 -8.00 1.15 -7.26
C GLY A 266 -9.51 0.94 -7.45
N GLU A 267 -9.94 -0.18 -8.05
CA GLU A 267 -11.37 -0.54 -8.15
C GLU A 267 -11.98 -0.85 -6.79
N ALA A 268 -11.24 -1.56 -5.93
CA ALA A 268 -11.68 -1.82 -4.57
C ALA A 268 -11.82 -0.52 -3.75
N MET A 269 -10.87 0.40 -3.88
CA MET A 269 -10.93 1.72 -3.26
C MET A 269 -12.12 2.54 -3.76
N ALA A 270 -12.37 2.55 -5.06
CA ALA A 270 -13.54 3.22 -5.64
C ALA A 270 -14.86 2.62 -5.13
N ALA A 271 -14.94 1.28 -5.01
CA ALA A 271 -16.10 0.59 -4.43
C ALA A 271 -16.36 1.02 -2.98
N MET A 272 -15.30 1.14 -2.17
CA MET A 272 -15.43 1.62 -0.79
C MET A 272 -15.88 3.09 -0.74
N GLU A 273 -15.39 3.96 -1.63
CA GLU A 273 -15.85 5.35 -1.75
C GLU A 273 -17.35 5.42 -2.10
N GLU A 274 -17.81 4.58 -3.05
CA GLU A 274 -19.23 4.46 -3.42
C GLU A 274 -20.09 4.01 -2.23
N ILE A 275 -19.62 3.04 -1.44
CA ILE A 275 -20.35 2.56 -0.27
C ILE A 275 -20.43 3.66 0.79
N VAL A 276 -19.30 4.32 1.09
CA VAL A 276 -19.29 5.41 2.10
C VAL A 276 -20.15 6.59 1.69
N SER A 277 -20.25 6.90 0.39
CA SER A 277 -21.14 7.98 -0.10
C SER A 277 -22.64 7.74 0.19
N LYS A 278 -23.02 6.49 0.43
CA LYS A 278 -24.41 6.08 0.76
C LYS A 278 -24.69 6.01 2.26
N LEU A 279 -23.67 6.24 3.10
CA LEU A 279 -23.80 6.25 4.55
C LEU A 279 -24.47 7.55 5.04
N PRO A 280 -24.97 7.58 6.29
CA PRO A 280 -25.58 8.77 6.87
C PRO A 280 -24.66 10.01 6.78
N ALA A 281 -25.27 11.18 6.62
CA ALA A 281 -24.57 12.44 6.60
C ALA A 281 -23.69 12.63 7.86
N GLY A 282 -22.48 13.14 7.67
CA GLY A 282 -21.51 13.31 8.76
C GLY A 282 -20.51 12.16 8.88
N VAL A 283 -20.71 11.06 8.16
CA VAL A 283 -19.69 10.01 8.01
C VAL A 283 -18.81 10.34 6.80
N GLY A 284 -17.50 10.28 6.99
CA GLY A 284 -16.51 10.48 5.92
C GLY A 284 -15.47 9.38 5.90
N LEU A 285 -14.60 9.44 4.91
CA LEU A 285 -13.46 8.53 4.81
C LEU A 285 -12.15 9.29 4.60
N GLU A 286 -11.07 8.70 5.06
CA GLU A 286 -9.71 9.03 4.64
C GLU A 286 -8.93 7.75 4.37
N TRP A 287 -8.08 7.80 3.36
CA TRP A 287 -7.17 6.71 3.07
C TRP A 287 -5.93 6.79 3.97
N ASN A 288 -5.41 5.65 4.35
CA ASN A 288 -4.24 5.54 5.23
C ASN A 288 -3.13 4.72 4.55
N GLY A 289 -1.88 4.97 4.97
CA GLY A 289 -0.71 4.21 4.53
C GLY A 289 -0.57 4.10 3.01
N LEU A 290 -0.41 2.88 2.51
CA LEU A 290 -0.21 2.62 1.08
C LEU A 290 -1.38 3.10 0.21
N SER A 291 -2.62 2.99 0.71
CA SER A 291 -3.81 3.44 -0.03
C SER A 291 -3.84 4.95 -0.21
N TYR A 292 -3.37 5.72 0.77
CA TYR A 292 -3.20 7.16 0.63
C TYR A 292 -2.17 7.51 -0.43
N GLU A 293 -1.01 6.83 -0.43
CA GLU A 293 0.04 7.08 -1.42
C GLU A 293 -0.39 6.67 -2.83
N GLU A 294 -1.15 5.57 -2.97
CA GLU A 294 -1.71 5.15 -4.26
C GLU A 294 -2.70 6.18 -4.81
N LYS A 295 -3.60 6.71 -3.97
CA LYS A 295 -4.57 7.74 -4.36
C LYS A 295 -3.87 9.05 -4.74
N LYS A 296 -2.90 9.48 -3.95
CA LYS A 296 -2.10 10.68 -4.19
C LYS A 296 -1.27 10.57 -5.47
N SER A 297 -0.57 9.45 -5.64
CA SER A 297 0.20 9.18 -6.86
C SER A 297 -0.69 9.16 -8.10
N GLY A 298 -1.84 8.48 -8.02
CA GLY A 298 -2.82 8.44 -9.11
C GLY A 298 -3.33 9.81 -9.53
N SER A 299 -3.52 10.73 -8.58
CA SER A 299 -3.97 12.09 -8.87
C SER A 299 -2.88 12.99 -9.46
N GLN A 300 -1.62 12.78 -9.10
CA GLN A 300 -0.49 13.59 -9.56
C GLN A 300 0.11 13.09 -10.88
N ALA A 301 -0.04 11.81 -11.21
CA ALA A 301 0.56 11.21 -12.40
C ALA A 301 0.24 11.94 -13.72
N PRO A 302 -1.01 12.37 -14.03
CA PRO A 302 -1.30 13.06 -15.28
C PRO A 302 -0.52 14.38 -15.42
N LEU A 303 -0.40 15.15 -14.32
CA LEU A 303 0.36 16.40 -14.32
C LEU A 303 1.85 16.15 -14.54
N LEU A 304 2.41 15.13 -13.88
CA LEU A 304 3.83 14.75 -14.04
C LEU A 304 4.12 14.27 -15.45
N TYR A 305 3.23 13.48 -16.07
CA TYR A 305 3.38 13.09 -17.47
C TYR A 305 3.31 14.28 -18.42
N ALA A 306 2.35 15.19 -18.23
CA ALA A 306 2.24 16.40 -19.03
C ALA A 306 3.48 17.28 -18.91
N LEU A 307 3.99 17.48 -17.69
CA LEU A 307 5.22 18.23 -17.43
C LEU A 307 6.43 17.57 -18.08
N SER A 308 6.57 16.24 -17.96
CA SER A 308 7.66 15.49 -18.57
C SER A 308 7.63 15.61 -20.10
N LEU A 309 6.45 15.47 -20.72
CA LEU A 309 6.29 15.64 -22.16
C LEU A 309 6.60 17.09 -22.60
N ALA A 310 6.17 18.09 -21.80
CA ALA A 310 6.46 19.49 -22.08
C ALA A 310 7.98 19.79 -22.02
N ILE A 311 8.68 19.25 -21.02
CA ILE A 311 10.14 19.40 -20.91
C ILE A 311 10.84 18.73 -22.10
N VAL A 312 10.46 17.50 -22.44
CA VAL A 312 11.00 16.79 -23.62
C VAL A 312 10.74 17.59 -24.90
N PHE A 313 9.52 18.10 -25.06
CA PHE A 313 9.16 18.95 -26.18
C PHE A 313 10.05 20.20 -26.29
N LEU A 314 10.23 20.93 -25.18
CA LEU A 314 11.05 22.15 -25.14
C LEU A 314 12.53 21.87 -25.41
N CYS A 315 13.07 20.79 -24.82
CA CYS A 315 14.45 20.36 -25.08
C CYS A 315 14.67 20.03 -26.58
N LEU A 316 13.72 19.30 -27.18
CA LEU A 316 13.79 18.99 -28.62
C LEU A 316 13.61 20.23 -29.49
N ALA A 317 12.71 21.14 -29.10
CA ALA A 317 12.50 22.40 -29.83
C ALA A 317 13.76 23.26 -29.78
N ALA A 318 14.44 23.34 -28.68
CA ALA A 318 15.72 24.04 -28.52
C ALA A 318 16.85 23.39 -29.33
N LEU A 319 16.92 22.03 -29.30
CA LEU A 319 17.97 21.28 -29.97
C LEU A 319 17.86 21.38 -31.52
N TYR A 320 16.63 21.33 -32.04
CA TYR A 320 16.40 21.31 -33.49
C TYR A 320 15.98 22.67 -34.04
N GLU A 321 15.94 23.71 -33.20
CA GLU A 321 15.52 25.08 -33.60
C GLU A 321 14.18 25.09 -34.40
N SER A 322 13.29 24.15 -34.05
CA SER A 322 12.05 23.87 -34.77
C SER A 322 10.92 23.45 -33.84
N TRP A 323 9.73 23.95 -34.08
CA TRP A 323 8.51 23.56 -33.37
C TRP A 323 7.83 22.31 -33.96
N SER A 324 8.08 22.02 -35.26
CA SER A 324 7.43 20.91 -35.98
C SER A 324 8.06 19.54 -35.65
N ILE A 325 9.39 19.48 -35.50
CA ILE A 325 10.13 18.24 -35.25
C ILE A 325 9.71 17.60 -33.93
N PRO A 326 9.66 18.31 -32.78
CA PRO A 326 9.22 17.73 -31.51
C PRO A 326 7.81 17.15 -31.55
N ILE A 327 6.88 17.77 -32.27
CA ILE A 327 5.52 17.26 -32.48
C ILE A 327 5.56 15.88 -33.12
N THR A 328 6.34 15.74 -34.21
CA THR A 328 6.49 14.44 -34.90
C THR A 328 7.01 13.35 -33.98
N VAL A 329 7.98 13.67 -33.11
CA VAL A 329 8.56 12.74 -32.16
C VAL A 329 7.55 12.35 -31.08
N LEU A 330 6.81 13.32 -30.53
CA LEU A 330 5.85 13.07 -29.46
C LEU A 330 4.62 12.27 -29.92
N LEU A 331 4.25 12.33 -31.20
CA LEU A 331 3.17 11.51 -31.76
C LEU A 331 3.44 10.00 -31.69
N VAL A 332 4.69 9.59 -31.48
CA VAL A 332 5.06 8.18 -31.31
C VAL A 332 4.81 7.67 -29.88
N VAL A 333 4.78 8.56 -28.89
CA VAL A 333 4.60 8.19 -27.48
C VAL A 333 3.34 7.35 -27.25
N PRO A 334 2.16 7.70 -27.76
CA PRO A 334 0.95 6.89 -27.61
C PRO A 334 1.10 5.45 -28.09
N LEU A 335 1.92 5.19 -29.11
CA LEU A 335 2.15 3.83 -29.63
C LEU A 335 2.87 2.95 -28.59
N GLY A 336 3.84 3.52 -27.88
CA GLY A 336 4.52 2.85 -26.76
C GLY A 336 3.56 2.59 -25.57
N VAL A 337 2.72 3.56 -25.25
CA VAL A 337 1.70 3.44 -24.20
C VAL A 337 0.75 2.28 -24.48
N VAL A 338 0.21 2.20 -25.70
CA VAL A 338 -0.67 1.10 -26.12
C VAL A 338 0.03 -0.25 -25.96
N GLY A 339 1.30 -0.36 -26.38
CA GLY A 339 2.07 -1.59 -26.24
C GLY A 339 2.28 -2.01 -24.79
N ALA A 340 2.60 -1.07 -23.91
CA ALA A 340 2.75 -1.32 -22.48
C ALA A 340 1.44 -1.82 -21.85
N VAL A 341 0.31 -1.17 -22.18
CA VAL A 341 -1.02 -1.56 -21.69
C VAL A 341 -1.42 -2.95 -22.18
N VAL A 342 -1.27 -3.22 -23.49
CA VAL A 342 -1.62 -4.54 -24.06
C VAL A 342 -0.80 -5.66 -23.44
N ALA A 343 0.52 -5.48 -23.26
CA ALA A 343 1.38 -6.48 -22.65
C ALA A 343 1.02 -6.74 -21.18
N THR A 344 0.70 -5.68 -20.43
CA THR A 344 0.30 -5.77 -19.02
C THR A 344 -1.04 -6.50 -18.87
N LEU A 345 -2.02 -6.17 -19.70
CA LEU A 345 -3.33 -6.85 -19.76
C LEU A 345 -3.19 -8.32 -20.18
N GLY A 346 -2.40 -8.59 -21.21
CA GLY A 346 -2.16 -9.96 -21.72
C GLY A 346 -1.51 -10.87 -20.68
N ARG A 347 -0.81 -10.30 -19.70
CA ARG A 347 -0.19 -11.02 -18.59
C ARG A 347 -1.04 -11.03 -17.32
N GLY A 348 -2.20 -10.40 -17.32
CA GLY A 348 -3.10 -10.32 -16.16
C GLY A 348 -2.56 -9.48 -15.00
N LEU A 349 -1.67 -8.51 -15.30
CA LEU A 349 -1.12 -7.59 -14.31
C LEU A 349 -2.03 -6.37 -14.17
N THR A 350 -2.09 -5.80 -12.96
CA THR A 350 -2.89 -4.63 -12.66
C THR A 350 -2.09 -3.33 -12.89
N LYS A 351 -2.82 -2.22 -13.06
CA LYS A 351 -2.23 -0.89 -13.14
C LYS A 351 -1.87 -0.43 -11.72
N ASP A 352 -0.63 -0.59 -11.35
CA ASP A 352 -0.06 -0.16 -10.07
C ASP A 352 0.97 0.97 -10.25
N ALA A 353 1.57 1.43 -9.14
CA ALA A 353 2.61 2.45 -9.18
C ALA A 353 3.85 2.00 -9.98
N TYR A 354 4.18 0.72 -9.97
CA TYR A 354 5.32 0.17 -10.69
C TYR A 354 5.10 0.15 -12.20
N PHE A 355 3.87 -0.15 -12.63
CA PHE A 355 3.48 0.00 -14.03
C PHE A 355 3.65 1.45 -14.51
N GLN A 356 3.30 2.44 -13.68
CA GLN A 356 3.46 3.87 -14.01
C GLN A 356 4.93 4.24 -14.25
N VAL A 357 5.84 3.68 -13.45
CA VAL A 357 7.30 3.85 -13.66
C VAL A 357 7.73 3.21 -14.98
N GLY A 358 7.28 1.98 -15.28
CA GLY A 358 7.54 1.31 -16.55
C GLY A 358 7.05 2.10 -17.77
N LEU A 359 5.88 2.72 -17.62
CA LEU A 359 5.29 3.58 -18.66
C LEU A 359 6.14 4.83 -18.92
N LEU A 360 6.62 5.50 -17.87
CA LEU A 360 7.50 6.67 -17.99
C LEU A 360 8.80 6.33 -18.74
N VAL A 361 9.41 5.19 -18.40
CA VAL A 361 10.60 4.70 -19.11
C VAL A 361 10.30 4.43 -20.57
N THR A 362 9.15 3.83 -20.90
CA THR A 362 8.72 3.54 -22.27
C THR A 362 8.54 4.82 -23.09
N ILE A 363 7.99 5.88 -22.49
CA ILE A 363 7.82 7.19 -23.14
C ILE A 363 9.19 7.73 -23.60
N GLY A 364 10.19 7.73 -22.74
CA GLY A 364 11.53 8.19 -23.06
C GLY A 364 12.20 7.38 -24.17
N LEU A 365 12.04 6.06 -24.13
CA LEU A 365 12.64 5.15 -25.12
C LEU A 365 11.95 5.20 -26.48
N ALA A 366 10.61 5.37 -26.51
CA ALA A 366 9.85 5.55 -27.74
C ALA A 366 10.27 6.84 -28.48
N ALA A 367 10.43 7.93 -27.73
CA ALA A 367 10.91 9.20 -28.27
C ALA A 367 12.30 9.06 -28.90
N LYS A 368 13.25 8.33 -28.26
CA LYS A 368 14.57 8.08 -28.78
C LYS A 368 14.56 7.43 -30.18
N ASN A 369 13.71 6.43 -30.39
CA ASN A 369 13.61 5.74 -31.69
C ASN A 369 13.07 6.67 -32.79
N ALA A 370 12.09 7.52 -32.44
CA ALA A 370 11.52 8.48 -33.36
C ALA A 370 12.54 9.58 -33.75
N ILE A 371 13.31 10.09 -32.78
CA ILE A 371 14.34 11.10 -32.99
C ILE A 371 15.33 10.63 -34.07
N LEU A 372 15.83 9.39 -33.99
CA LEU A 372 16.79 8.85 -34.95
C LEU A 372 16.30 8.83 -36.40
N ILE A 373 15.00 8.64 -36.63
CA ILE A 373 14.43 8.67 -37.97
C ILE A 373 14.21 10.14 -38.43
N VAL A 374 13.62 10.95 -37.54
CA VAL A 374 13.21 12.33 -37.85
C VAL A 374 14.42 13.21 -38.13
N GLU A 375 15.52 13.06 -37.40
CA GLU A 375 16.77 13.80 -37.60
C GLU A 375 17.33 13.59 -39.02
N PHE A 376 17.50 12.33 -39.41
CA PHE A 376 18.01 12.01 -40.74
C PHE A 376 17.04 12.39 -41.87
N ALA A 377 15.73 12.27 -41.61
CA ALA A 377 14.72 12.71 -42.56
C ALA A 377 14.77 14.24 -42.77
N LYS A 378 14.96 15.00 -41.70
CA LYS A 378 15.05 16.46 -41.74
C LYS A 378 16.32 16.91 -42.50
N GLU A 379 17.46 16.29 -42.19
CA GLU A 379 18.71 16.55 -42.88
C GLU A 379 18.60 16.32 -44.40
N ALA A 380 18.05 15.17 -44.82
CA ALA A 380 17.82 14.87 -46.21
C ALA A 380 16.82 15.85 -46.89
N TYR A 381 15.78 16.26 -46.17
CA TYR A 381 14.78 17.23 -46.63
C TYR A 381 15.41 18.63 -46.84
N ASP A 382 16.30 19.07 -45.93
CA ASP A 382 16.99 20.35 -46.01
C ASP A 382 18.01 20.39 -47.16
N HIS A 383 18.49 19.23 -47.59
CA HIS A 383 19.33 19.08 -48.80
C HIS A 383 18.52 18.98 -50.10
N GLY A 384 17.22 19.20 -50.05
CA GLY A 384 16.34 19.32 -51.23
C GLY A 384 15.66 18.03 -51.70
N THR A 385 15.75 16.94 -50.90
CA THR A 385 14.99 15.70 -51.18
C THR A 385 13.52 15.88 -50.82
N ASP A 386 12.60 15.28 -51.58
CA ASP A 386 11.18 15.31 -51.23
C ASP A 386 10.93 14.69 -49.88
N ALA A 387 9.96 15.23 -49.10
CA ALA A 387 9.69 14.83 -47.73
C ALA A 387 9.36 13.34 -47.57
N VAL A 388 8.67 12.74 -48.55
CA VAL A 388 8.32 11.30 -48.50
C VAL A 388 9.55 10.47 -48.78
N GLU A 389 10.36 10.83 -49.77
CA GLU A 389 11.58 10.12 -50.13
C GLU A 389 12.63 10.24 -49.00
N ALA A 390 12.83 11.42 -48.44
CA ALA A 390 13.74 11.70 -47.33
C ALA A 390 13.44 10.82 -46.12
N VAL A 391 12.17 10.73 -45.68
CA VAL A 391 11.80 9.99 -44.51
C VAL A 391 11.81 8.47 -44.72
N VAL A 392 11.47 7.99 -45.92
CA VAL A 392 11.57 6.55 -46.25
C VAL A 392 13.04 6.11 -46.30
N HIS A 393 13.91 6.95 -46.88
CA HIS A 393 15.34 6.69 -46.89
C HIS A 393 15.92 6.66 -45.47
N ALA A 394 15.60 7.66 -44.67
CA ALA A 394 16.01 7.73 -43.27
C ALA A 394 15.54 6.49 -42.45
N ALA A 395 14.27 6.08 -42.59
CA ALA A 395 13.74 4.91 -41.91
C ALA A 395 14.48 3.62 -42.31
N ARG A 396 14.81 3.44 -43.61
CA ARG A 396 15.60 2.28 -44.07
C ARG A 396 17.00 2.30 -43.52
N GLN A 397 17.67 3.43 -43.52
CA GLN A 397 19.05 3.56 -43.04
C GLN A 397 19.15 3.33 -41.51
N ARG A 398 18.16 3.82 -40.77
CA ARG A 398 18.12 3.74 -39.31
C ARG A 398 17.45 2.48 -38.76
N LEU A 399 16.86 1.63 -39.57
CA LEU A 399 16.18 0.41 -39.14
C LEU A 399 17.10 -0.51 -38.31
N ARG A 400 18.31 -0.77 -38.81
CA ARG A 400 19.28 -1.64 -38.12
C ARG A 400 19.70 -1.07 -36.74
N PRO A 401 20.17 0.17 -36.59
CA PRO A 401 20.48 0.79 -35.29
C PRO A 401 19.31 0.78 -34.31
N ILE A 402 18.09 1.07 -34.77
CA ILE A 402 16.88 1.06 -33.92
C ILE A 402 16.60 -0.35 -33.41
N LEU A 403 16.62 -1.35 -34.27
CA LEU A 403 16.41 -2.75 -33.86
C LEU A 403 17.50 -3.22 -32.87
N MET A 404 18.77 -2.89 -33.16
CA MET A 404 19.87 -3.29 -32.27
C MET A 404 19.72 -2.68 -30.88
N THR A 405 19.43 -1.39 -30.76
CA THR A 405 19.30 -0.71 -29.47
C THR A 405 18.04 -1.18 -28.72
N SER A 406 16.94 -1.39 -29.42
CA SER A 406 15.69 -1.88 -28.82
C SER A 406 15.85 -3.33 -28.30
N LEU A 407 16.47 -4.21 -29.09
CA LEU A 407 16.73 -5.60 -28.65
C LEU A 407 17.71 -5.66 -27.49
N ALA A 408 18.79 -4.88 -27.54
CA ALA A 408 19.75 -4.82 -26.43
C ALA A 408 19.09 -4.35 -25.13
N PHE A 409 18.24 -3.32 -25.20
CA PHE A 409 17.53 -2.82 -24.03
C PHE A 409 16.48 -3.82 -23.50
N MET A 410 15.67 -4.41 -24.41
CA MET A 410 14.70 -5.44 -24.01
C MET A 410 15.37 -6.64 -23.37
N SER A 411 16.52 -7.10 -23.91
CA SER A 411 17.31 -8.20 -23.31
C SER A 411 17.82 -7.84 -21.91
N GLY A 412 18.21 -6.59 -21.68
CA GLY A 412 18.62 -6.09 -20.36
C GLY A 412 17.47 -6.03 -19.34
N VAL A 413 16.25 -5.75 -19.79
CA VAL A 413 15.05 -5.68 -18.94
C VAL A 413 14.35 -7.05 -18.80
N PHE A 414 14.61 -8.00 -19.70
CA PHE A 414 13.99 -9.33 -19.71
C PHE A 414 14.08 -10.09 -18.38
N PRO A 415 15.23 -10.08 -17.65
CA PRO A 415 15.31 -10.71 -16.34
C PRO A 415 14.30 -10.17 -15.33
N LEU A 416 13.97 -8.84 -15.38
CA LEU A 416 12.94 -8.27 -14.51
C LEU A 416 11.56 -8.85 -14.80
N ALA A 417 11.24 -9.07 -16.07
CA ALA A 417 9.94 -9.64 -16.44
C ALA A 417 9.79 -11.11 -16.01
N LEU A 418 10.89 -11.84 -15.80
CA LEU A 418 10.91 -13.23 -15.38
C LEU A 418 11.37 -13.42 -13.92
N ALA A 419 11.61 -12.35 -13.19
CA ALA A 419 12.09 -12.40 -11.82
C ALA A 419 11.22 -13.29 -10.93
N SER A 420 11.83 -13.95 -9.96
CA SER A 420 11.16 -14.74 -8.94
C SER A 420 11.65 -14.33 -7.56
N GLY A 421 10.82 -14.52 -6.53
CA GLY A 421 11.20 -14.19 -5.17
C GLY A 421 10.50 -12.95 -4.62
N ALA A 422 11.08 -12.39 -3.55
CA ALA A 422 10.56 -11.18 -2.91
C ALA A 422 10.64 -9.99 -3.88
N GLY A 423 9.56 -9.21 -3.98
CA GLY A 423 9.51 -8.05 -4.88
C GLY A 423 9.32 -8.37 -6.37
N SER A 424 9.22 -9.65 -6.77
CA SER A 424 9.03 -10.04 -8.18
C SER A 424 7.79 -9.42 -8.83
N GLY A 425 6.72 -9.16 -8.07
CA GLY A 425 5.52 -8.48 -8.57
C GLY A 425 5.81 -7.09 -9.14
N ALA A 426 6.59 -6.28 -8.42
CA ALA A 426 7.03 -4.96 -8.87
C ALA A 426 7.92 -5.06 -10.12
N GLN A 427 8.87 -6.00 -10.12
CA GLN A 427 9.76 -6.24 -11.26
C GLN A 427 8.99 -6.71 -12.50
N HIS A 428 7.97 -7.57 -12.33
CA HIS A 428 7.09 -8.01 -13.41
C HIS A 428 6.29 -6.83 -14.00
N ALA A 429 5.74 -5.94 -13.15
CA ALA A 429 4.96 -4.80 -13.63
C ALA A 429 5.84 -3.86 -14.47
N VAL A 430 7.03 -3.46 -13.96
CA VAL A 430 7.99 -2.63 -14.70
C VAL A 430 8.48 -3.33 -15.95
N GLY A 431 9.01 -4.55 -15.82
CA GLY A 431 9.62 -5.29 -16.92
C GLY A 431 8.65 -5.57 -18.06
N THR A 432 7.42 -6.00 -17.73
CA THR A 432 6.39 -6.28 -18.74
C THR A 432 5.94 -5.01 -19.46
N GLY A 433 5.68 -3.93 -18.71
CA GLY A 433 5.28 -2.65 -19.28
C GLY A 433 6.34 -2.10 -20.24
N VAL A 434 7.62 -2.14 -19.83
CA VAL A 434 8.73 -1.65 -20.65
C VAL A 434 8.94 -2.51 -21.90
N ILE A 435 8.96 -3.85 -21.78
CA ILE A 435 9.14 -4.75 -22.94
C ILE A 435 7.99 -4.57 -23.93
N GLY A 436 6.73 -4.59 -23.45
CA GLY A 436 5.56 -4.41 -24.30
C GLY A 436 5.55 -3.06 -25.00
N GLY A 437 5.85 -2.00 -24.27
CA GLY A 437 5.94 -0.64 -24.81
C GLY A 437 7.08 -0.49 -25.83
N MET A 438 8.24 -1.07 -25.56
CA MET A 438 9.38 -1.07 -26.49
C MET A 438 9.10 -1.88 -27.77
N LEU A 439 8.50 -3.08 -27.65
CA LEU A 439 8.11 -3.87 -28.82
C LEU A 439 7.16 -3.08 -29.73
N ALA A 440 6.08 -2.55 -29.14
CA ALA A 440 5.08 -1.80 -29.90
C ALA A 440 5.67 -0.50 -30.50
N SER A 441 6.38 0.27 -29.68
CA SER A 441 6.99 1.53 -30.18
C SER A 441 8.02 1.25 -31.27
N THR A 442 8.86 0.23 -31.15
CA THR A 442 9.89 -0.08 -32.15
C THR A 442 9.24 -0.54 -33.47
N PHE A 443 8.29 -1.48 -33.39
CA PHE A 443 7.62 -1.99 -34.58
C PHE A 443 6.76 -0.93 -35.26
N LEU A 444 5.92 -0.23 -34.47
CA LEU A 444 5.01 0.76 -35.02
C LEU A 444 5.72 2.05 -35.45
N ALA A 445 6.82 2.45 -34.78
CA ALA A 445 7.54 3.66 -35.16
C ALA A 445 8.09 3.59 -36.58
N VAL A 446 8.56 2.45 -37.02
CA VAL A 446 9.09 2.29 -38.39
C VAL A 446 8.05 2.65 -39.46
N PHE A 447 6.79 2.37 -39.20
CA PHE A 447 5.68 2.67 -40.13
C PHE A 447 5.05 4.05 -39.88
N PHE A 448 4.85 4.42 -38.62
CA PHE A 448 4.10 5.62 -38.28
C PHE A 448 4.95 6.90 -38.22
N VAL A 449 6.25 6.81 -37.89
CA VAL A 449 7.12 8.00 -37.92
C VAL A 449 7.20 8.63 -39.29
N PRO A 450 7.38 7.86 -40.40
CA PRO A 450 7.33 8.44 -41.76
C PRO A 450 6.02 9.18 -42.04
N VAL A 451 4.89 8.58 -41.64
CA VAL A 451 3.57 9.20 -41.83
C VAL A 451 3.46 10.50 -41.02
N PHE A 452 3.84 10.46 -39.74
CA PHE A 452 3.78 11.61 -38.85
C PHE A 452 4.69 12.76 -39.37
N PHE A 453 5.89 12.43 -39.83
CA PHE A 453 6.81 13.39 -40.37
C PHE A 453 6.21 14.12 -41.58
N VAL A 454 5.70 13.40 -42.59
CA VAL A 454 5.09 13.99 -43.80
C VAL A 454 3.85 14.81 -43.44
N VAL A 455 2.98 14.32 -42.57
CA VAL A 455 1.77 15.02 -42.12
C VAL A 455 2.12 16.35 -41.43
N VAL A 456 3.06 16.30 -40.49
CA VAL A 456 3.47 17.48 -39.71
C VAL A 456 4.16 18.49 -40.61
N MET A 457 5.09 18.06 -41.50
CA MET A 457 5.78 18.95 -42.42
C MET A 457 4.82 19.67 -43.37
N ARG A 458 3.79 18.95 -43.88
CA ARG A 458 2.72 19.55 -44.73
C ARG A 458 1.81 20.48 -43.94
N LEU A 459 1.42 20.11 -42.72
CA LEU A 459 0.52 20.89 -41.85
C LEU A 459 1.15 22.25 -41.48
N PHE A 460 2.41 22.24 -41.10
CA PHE A 460 3.16 23.44 -40.71
C PHE A 460 3.80 24.16 -41.89
N LYS A 461 3.63 23.65 -43.13
CA LYS A 461 4.20 24.24 -44.36
C LYS A 461 5.70 24.55 -44.23
N VAL A 462 6.43 23.64 -43.58
CA VAL A 462 7.87 23.80 -43.36
C VAL A 462 8.60 23.76 -44.68
N LYS A 463 9.37 24.81 -44.98
CA LYS A 463 10.21 24.88 -46.19
C LYS A 463 11.59 24.33 -45.90
N PRO A 464 12.26 23.65 -46.86
CA PRO A 464 13.64 23.25 -46.69
C PRO A 464 14.54 24.48 -46.52
N VAL A 465 15.47 24.37 -45.56
CA VAL A 465 16.54 25.36 -45.38
C VAL A 465 17.60 25.01 -46.42
N THR A 466 17.53 25.59 -47.62
CA THR A 466 18.54 25.41 -48.65
C THR A 466 19.87 25.98 -48.12
N MET A 467 20.76 25.15 -47.62
CA MET A 467 22.17 25.53 -47.44
C MET A 467 22.73 25.81 -48.82
N LYS A 468 23.01 27.08 -49.09
CA LYS A 468 23.90 27.40 -50.25
C LYS A 468 25.23 26.72 -49.92
N VAL A 469 25.57 25.70 -50.70
CA VAL A 469 26.94 25.23 -50.77
C VAL A 469 27.72 26.44 -51.31
N ASP A 470 28.53 27.10 -50.50
CA ASP A 470 29.55 28.01 -50.96
C ASP A 470 30.51 27.16 -51.82
N GLU A 471 30.26 27.22 -53.13
CA GLU A 471 31.27 26.83 -54.12
C GLU A 471 32.44 27.78 -53.92
N THR A 472 33.41 27.36 -53.14
CA THR A 472 34.74 27.98 -53.15
C THR A 472 35.28 27.78 -54.56
N PRO A 473 35.61 28.84 -55.31
CA PRO A 473 36.20 28.68 -56.61
C PRO A 473 37.58 28.05 -56.47
N ALA A 474 37.67 26.79 -56.91
CA ALA A 474 38.98 26.22 -57.22
C ALA A 474 39.44 26.89 -58.50
N ASP A 475 40.32 27.88 -58.35
CA ASP A 475 41.33 28.20 -59.35
C ASP A 475 42.10 29.47 -58.92
N THR A 476 43.20 29.29 -58.23
CA THR A 476 44.36 30.14 -58.37
C THR A 476 45.54 29.27 -58.80
N PRO A 477 46.06 29.45 -60.02
CA PRO A 477 47.27 28.71 -60.42
C PRO A 477 48.48 29.25 -59.63
N TYR A 478 49.22 28.34 -59.06
CA TYR A 478 50.53 28.66 -58.55
C TYR A 478 51.41 29.17 -59.69
N ALA A 479 51.62 30.50 -59.71
CA ALA A 479 52.69 31.09 -60.49
C ALA A 479 54.01 30.80 -59.74
N GLY A 480 54.89 30.06 -60.38
CA GLY A 480 56.25 29.79 -59.95
C GLY A 480 57.05 31.06 -59.75
N VAL A 481 57.93 31.05 -58.78
CA VAL A 481 59.10 31.90 -58.68
C VAL A 481 60.31 31.01 -58.62
N ALA A 482 61.20 31.29 -59.52
CA ALA A 482 62.52 30.69 -59.73
C ALA A 482 63.50 30.88 -58.59
#